data_49028970525943428267594f507edee4
#
_entry.id   49028970525943428267594f507edee4
#
_cell.length_a   1.000
_cell.length_b   1.000
_cell.length_c   1.000
_cell.angle_alpha   90.00
_cell.angle_beta   90.00
_cell.angle_gamma   90.00
#
_symmetry.space_group_name_H-M   'P 1'
#
loop_
_entity.id
_entity.type
_entity.pdbx_description
1 polymer ?
#
loop_
_entity_poly.entity_id
_entity_poly.type
_entity_poly.pdbx_seq_one_letter_code
_entity_poly.pdbx_strand_id
1 'polypeptide(L)'
;MARRRMFSLDIVDSDQFTDLPPMARLLYYELGVRADDDGFVGNPRKITRFAECSEDDIKILEDKGFIYMFDSGVLAIRHWTVNNQLRNDRYHGTYYVEEKKKLCKNMDNKTYYFIDDGVPNGIPLVDLDKIREEELNKENSKNNLAKQKEEKKNTVNESEIDEEIKKQFDVLWDKYSKKIGKAEALNCYNEAIQEGYSFDVINQGLDNYIKYIDLNGIEKEYIKKGATWFSDYCWEDEYDDDIFNF
;
A
#
# COMPACT_ATOMS: atom_id res chain seq x y z
N MET A 1 -8.86 -2.13 0.57
CA MET A 1 -8.49 -1.88 -0.85
C MET A 1 -7.52 -0.71 -0.91
N ALA A 2 -6.40 -0.87 -1.58
CA ALA A 2 -5.48 0.23 -1.85
C ALA A 2 -6.17 1.31 -2.71
N ARG A 3 -6.02 2.58 -2.33
CA ARG A 3 -6.62 3.71 -3.07
C ARG A 3 -5.79 4.21 -4.24
N ARG A 4 -4.54 3.72 -4.36
CA ARG A 4 -3.61 4.10 -5.43
C ARG A 4 -3.31 2.88 -6.27
N ARG A 5 -3.27 3.05 -7.58
CA ARG A 5 -2.87 2.03 -8.56
C ARG A 5 -1.70 2.56 -9.36
N MET A 6 -0.80 1.65 -9.73
CA MET A 6 0.39 1.97 -10.51
C MET A 6 0.27 1.39 -11.91
N PHE A 7 0.99 1.99 -12.85
CA PHE A 7 1.15 1.51 -14.22
C PHE A 7 2.65 1.50 -14.53
N SER A 8 3.17 0.33 -14.92
CA SER A 8 4.58 0.18 -15.26
C SER A 8 4.86 0.79 -16.63
N LEU A 9 5.97 1.53 -16.74
CA LEU A 9 6.47 2.01 -18.03
C LEU A 9 6.78 0.85 -18.99
N ASP A 10 7.20 -0.32 -18.47
CA ASP A 10 7.43 -1.51 -19.29
C ASP A 10 6.20 -1.94 -20.09
N ILE A 11 5.01 -1.59 -19.61
CA ILE A 11 3.74 -1.88 -20.28
C ILE A 11 3.27 -0.68 -21.12
N VAL A 12 3.20 0.51 -20.53
CA VAL A 12 2.57 1.67 -21.16
C VAL A 12 3.43 2.35 -22.25
N ASP A 13 4.74 2.13 -22.21
CA ASP A 13 5.68 2.61 -23.23
C ASP A 13 6.02 1.51 -24.27
N SER A 14 5.44 0.30 -24.13
CA SER A 14 5.65 -0.76 -25.12
C SER A 14 5.02 -0.40 -26.48
N ASP A 15 5.63 -0.85 -27.58
CA ASP A 15 5.08 -0.67 -28.91
C ASP A 15 3.65 -1.19 -29.02
N GLN A 16 3.37 -2.36 -28.39
CA GLN A 16 2.03 -2.95 -28.39
C GLN A 16 0.99 -2.04 -27.73
N PHE A 17 1.35 -1.33 -26.66
CA PHE A 17 0.43 -0.42 -25.99
C PHE A 17 0.29 0.91 -26.73
N THR A 18 1.38 1.46 -27.25
CA THR A 18 1.38 2.75 -27.97
C THR A 18 0.65 2.67 -29.30
N ASP A 19 0.62 1.49 -29.94
CA ASP A 19 -0.15 1.20 -31.15
C ASP A 19 -1.67 1.09 -30.93
N LEU A 20 -2.12 0.99 -29.67
CA LEU A 20 -3.55 0.96 -29.36
C LEU A 20 -4.21 2.31 -29.71
N PRO A 21 -5.49 2.29 -30.15
CA PRO A 21 -6.28 3.50 -30.28
C PRO A 21 -6.33 4.29 -28.95
N PRO A 22 -6.37 5.64 -28.99
CA PRO A 22 -6.36 6.45 -27.78
C PRO A 22 -7.46 6.07 -26.77
N MET A 23 -8.66 5.71 -27.26
CA MET A 23 -9.78 5.33 -26.38
C MET A 23 -9.54 3.96 -25.71
N ALA A 24 -8.94 3.00 -26.42
CA ALA A 24 -8.57 1.72 -25.81
C ALA A 24 -7.48 1.92 -24.73
N ARG A 25 -6.49 2.80 -24.96
CA ARG A 25 -5.49 3.16 -23.92
C ARG A 25 -6.14 3.83 -22.71
N LEU A 26 -7.05 4.77 -22.93
CA LEU A 26 -7.82 5.40 -21.86
C LEU A 26 -8.60 4.36 -21.07
N LEU A 27 -9.29 3.46 -21.77
CA LEU A 27 -10.06 2.40 -21.11
C LEU A 27 -9.19 1.47 -20.27
N TYR A 28 -7.99 1.14 -20.73
CA TYR A 28 -7.04 0.33 -19.93
C TYR A 28 -6.70 1.00 -18.60
N TYR A 29 -6.43 2.31 -18.58
CA TYR A 29 -6.19 3.06 -17.36
C TYR A 29 -7.42 3.12 -16.46
N GLU A 30 -8.58 3.37 -17.03
CA GLU A 30 -9.85 3.45 -16.28
C GLU A 30 -10.24 2.12 -15.62
N LEU A 31 -9.99 1.01 -16.30
CA LEU A 31 -10.14 -0.34 -15.76
C LEU A 31 -9.13 -0.58 -14.62
N GLY A 32 -7.85 -0.25 -14.84
CA GLY A 32 -6.78 -0.45 -13.87
C GLY A 32 -7.01 0.32 -12.58
N VAL A 33 -7.44 1.56 -12.63
CA VAL A 33 -7.74 2.38 -11.44
C VAL A 33 -8.85 1.75 -10.58
N ARG A 34 -9.80 1.03 -11.20
CA ARG A 34 -10.98 0.44 -10.52
C ARG A 34 -10.88 -1.05 -10.26
N ALA A 35 -9.80 -1.69 -10.68
CA ALA A 35 -9.55 -3.09 -10.41
C ALA A 35 -9.31 -3.35 -8.92
N ASP A 36 -9.65 -4.53 -8.45
CA ASP A 36 -9.34 -4.99 -7.09
C ASP A 36 -7.84 -5.30 -6.93
N ASP A 37 -7.45 -5.88 -5.80
CA ASP A 37 -6.04 -6.12 -5.48
C ASP A 37 -5.42 -7.28 -6.29
N ASP A 38 -6.24 -8.09 -6.95
CA ASP A 38 -5.84 -9.14 -7.90
C ASP A 38 -5.99 -8.72 -9.37
N GLY A 39 -6.47 -7.50 -9.63
CA GLY A 39 -6.63 -6.98 -11.00
C GLY A 39 -7.96 -7.35 -11.66
N PHE A 40 -8.96 -7.80 -10.89
CA PHE A 40 -10.29 -8.11 -11.40
C PHE A 40 -11.21 -6.90 -11.38
N VAL A 41 -12.09 -6.84 -12.38
CA VAL A 41 -13.11 -5.80 -12.56
C VAL A 41 -14.46 -6.45 -12.79
N GLY A 42 -15.40 -6.27 -11.84
CA GLY A 42 -16.70 -6.93 -11.88
C GLY A 42 -17.73 -6.32 -12.83
N ASN A 43 -17.57 -5.09 -13.22
CA ASN A 43 -18.51 -4.41 -14.12
C ASN A 43 -17.78 -3.54 -15.14
N PRO A 44 -17.03 -4.14 -16.08
CA PRO A 44 -16.25 -3.40 -17.08
C PRO A 44 -17.14 -2.54 -17.98
N ARG A 45 -18.34 -2.97 -18.35
CA ARG A 45 -19.27 -2.20 -19.20
C ARG A 45 -19.71 -0.88 -18.54
N LYS A 46 -19.82 -0.84 -17.21
CA LYS A 46 -20.13 0.41 -16.50
C LYS A 46 -18.96 1.40 -16.61
N ILE A 47 -17.73 0.88 -16.48
CA ILE A 47 -16.51 1.68 -16.57
C ILE A 47 -16.34 2.19 -18.01
N THR A 48 -16.56 1.34 -19.03
CA THR A 48 -16.52 1.73 -20.43
C THR A 48 -17.46 2.91 -20.73
N ARG A 49 -18.69 2.85 -20.24
CA ARG A 49 -19.65 3.96 -20.39
C ARG A 49 -19.23 5.21 -19.63
N PHE A 50 -18.68 5.04 -18.43
CA PHE A 50 -18.17 6.16 -17.63
C PHE A 50 -17.01 6.88 -18.34
N ALA A 51 -16.12 6.12 -18.98
CA ALA A 51 -14.96 6.62 -19.71
C ALA A 51 -15.32 7.14 -21.14
N GLU A 52 -16.60 7.09 -21.51
CA GLU A 52 -17.08 7.43 -22.87
C GLU A 52 -16.41 6.58 -23.97
N CYS A 53 -15.94 5.38 -23.62
CA CYS A 53 -15.38 4.40 -24.54
C CYS A 53 -16.47 3.47 -25.09
N SER A 54 -16.12 2.72 -26.15
CA SER A 54 -17.00 1.76 -26.81
C SER A 54 -16.74 0.31 -26.36
N GLU A 55 -17.65 -0.60 -26.67
CA GLU A 55 -17.41 -2.04 -26.48
C GLU A 55 -16.34 -2.58 -27.46
N ASP A 56 -16.08 -1.88 -28.56
CA ASP A 56 -14.99 -2.25 -29.48
C ASP A 56 -13.61 -1.96 -28.85
N ASP A 57 -13.50 -0.94 -27.98
CA ASP A 57 -12.26 -0.69 -27.23
C ASP A 57 -11.96 -1.83 -26.25
N ILE A 58 -12.99 -2.45 -25.63
CA ILE A 58 -12.82 -3.67 -24.82
C ILE A 58 -12.27 -4.81 -25.69
N LYS A 59 -12.88 -5.06 -26.85
CA LYS A 59 -12.43 -6.13 -27.76
C LYS A 59 -10.99 -5.91 -28.22
N ILE A 60 -10.62 -4.67 -28.54
CA ILE A 60 -9.24 -4.34 -28.91
C ILE A 60 -8.28 -4.69 -27.78
N LEU A 61 -8.59 -4.33 -26.53
CA LEU A 61 -7.76 -4.68 -25.38
C LEU A 61 -7.66 -6.19 -25.16
N GLU A 62 -8.74 -6.93 -25.37
CA GLU A 62 -8.78 -8.39 -25.27
C GLU A 62 -7.97 -9.05 -26.40
N ASP A 63 -8.22 -8.68 -27.66
CA ASP A 63 -7.52 -9.21 -28.84
C ASP A 63 -6.02 -8.94 -28.81
N LYS A 64 -5.62 -7.81 -28.24
CA LYS A 64 -4.20 -7.45 -28.03
C LYS A 64 -3.60 -8.04 -26.76
N GLY A 65 -4.40 -8.77 -25.98
CA GLY A 65 -3.94 -9.48 -24.78
C GLY A 65 -3.59 -8.59 -23.60
N PHE A 66 -4.25 -7.44 -23.44
CA PHE A 66 -4.10 -6.58 -22.26
C PHE A 66 -5.05 -6.97 -21.13
N ILE A 67 -6.16 -7.60 -21.48
CA ILE A 67 -7.21 -8.03 -20.54
C ILE A 67 -7.70 -9.43 -20.92
N TYR A 68 -8.35 -10.08 -19.97
CA TYR A 68 -9.13 -11.30 -20.17
C TYR A 68 -10.58 -11.06 -19.79
N MET A 69 -11.51 -11.40 -20.69
CA MET A 69 -12.94 -11.40 -20.39
C MET A 69 -13.42 -12.79 -20.04
N PHE A 70 -14.24 -12.89 -19.00
CA PHE A 70 -14.88 -14.15 -18.58
C PHE A 70 -16.35 -14.16 -18.98
N ASP A 71 -16.91 -15.37 -19.15
CA ASP A 71 -18.34 -15.56 -19.47
C ASP A 71 -19.28 -14.93 -18.44
N SER A 72 -18.83 -14.79 -17.18
CA SER A 72 -19.53 -14.09 -16.10
C SER A 72 -19.66 -12.59 -16.32
N GLY A 73 -18.95 -12.02 -17.31
CA GLY A 73 -18.85 -10.59 -17.54
C GLY A 73 -17.80 -9.87 -16.65
N VAL A 74 -17.07 -10.63 -15.85
CA VAL A 74 -15.91 -10.15 -15.09
C VAL A 74 -14.71 -10.02 -16.04
N LEU A 75 -13.81 -9.11 -15.75
CA LEU A 75 -12.59 -8.88 -16.51
C LEU A 75 -11.38 -9.00 -15.59
N ALA A 76 -10.25 -9.50 -16.08
CA ALA A 76 -8.95 -9.46 -15.39
C ALA A 76 -7.91 -8.73 -16.25
N ILE A 77 -7.08 -7.89 -15.61
CA ILE A 77 -5.97 -7.20 -16.26
C ILE A 77 -4.77 -8.14 -16.31
N ARG A 78 -4.32 -8.48 -17.53
CA ARG A 78 -3.24 -9.45 -17.74
C ARG A 78 -1.93 -9.03 -17.07
N HIS A 79 -1.56 -7.75 -17.14
CA HIS A 79 -0.31 -7.21 -16.65
C HIS A 79 -0.41 -6.70 -15.20
N TRP A 80 -1.40 -7.17 -14.43
CA TRP A 80 -1.70 -6.63 -13.11
C TRP A 80 -0.51 -6.64 -12.17
N THR A 81 0.18 -7.77 -12.04
CA THR A 81 1.29 -7.89 -11.08
C THR A 81 2.61 -7.28 -11.59
N VAL A 82 2.67 -6.88 -12.86
CA VAL A 82 3.74 -6.02 -13.38
C VAL A 82 3.47 -4.57 -12.97
N ASN A 83 2.21 -4.15 -13.09
CA ASN A 83 1.77 -2.79 -12.76
C ASN A 83 1.74 -2.53 -11.24
N ASN A 84 1.34 -3.53 -10.44
CA ASN A 84 1.06 -3.33 -9.02
C ASN A 84 1.81 -4.36 -8.16
N GLN A 85 2.59 -3.87 -7.20
CA GLN A 85 3.19 -4.67 -6.13
C GLN A 85 2.51 -4.30 -4.83
N LEU A 86 1.73 -5.23 -4.28
CA LEU A 86 1.03 -5.03 -3.01
C LEU A 86 1.75 -5.78 -1.90
N ARG A 87 1.94 -5.12 -0.78
CA ARG A 87 2.43 -5.76 0.44
C ARG A 87 1.39 -6.75 0.95
N ASN A 88 1.87 -7.88 1.48
CA ASN A 88 1.01 -8.96 1.98
C ASN A 88 0.04 -8.49 3.09
N ASP A 89 0.48 -7.55 3.94
CA ASP A 89 -0.31 -6.97 5.05
C ASP A 89 -1.49 -6.08 4.59
N ARG A 90 -1.47 -5.60 3.34
CA ARG A 90 -2.51 -4.71 2.77
C ARG A 90 -3.35 -5.37 1.68
N TYR A 91 -3.03 -6.61 1.35
CA TYR A 91 -3.70 -7.34 0.31
C TYR A 91 -5.07 -7.86 0.76
N HIS A 92 -6.05 -7.68 -0.11
CA HIS A 92 -7.39 -8.24 0.03
C HIS A 92 -7.71 -9.05 -1.23
N GLY A 93 -7.84 -10.37 -1.07
CA GLY A 93 -8.17 -11.26 -2.17
C GLY A 93 -9.46 -10.86 -2.88
N THR A 94 -9.52 -11.15 -4.18
CA THR A 94 -10.69 -10.87 -5.01
C THR A 94 -11.91 -11.65 -4.56
N TYR A 95 -13.11 -11.10 -4.79
CA TYR A 95 -14.38 -11.81 -4.65
C TYR A 95 -14.66 -12.75 -5.85
N TYR A 96 -13.93 -12.62 -6.95
CA TYR A 96 -14.12 -13.38 -8.20
C TYR A 96 -13.30 -14.67 -8.18
N VAL A 97 -13.58 -15.54 -7.20
CA VAL A 97 -12.78 -16.74 -6.91
C VAL A 97 -12.84 -17.75 -8.08
N GLU A 98 -13.98 -17.89 -8.74
CA GLU A 98 -14.13 -18.84 -9.85
C GLU A 98 -13.36 -18.41 -11.10
N GLU A 99 -13.30 -17.12 -11.38
CA GLU A 99 -12.48 -16.56 -12.45
C GLU A 99 -10.99 -16.66 -12.10
N LYS A 100 -10.63 -16.37 -10.85
CA LYS A 100 -9.27 -16.49 -10.34
C LYS A 100 -8.71 -17.91 -10.47
N LYS A 101 -9.52 -18.93 -10.27
CA LYS A 101 -9.13 -20.36 -10.45
C LYS A 101 -8.70 -20.68 -11.87
N LYS A 102 -9.15 -19.92 -12.86
CA LYS A 102 -8.82 -20.15 -14.28
C LYS A 102 -7.49 -19.52 -14.70
N LEU A 103 -6.89 -18.67 -13.85
CA LEU A 103 -5.67 -17.94 -14.18
C LEU A 103 -4.46 -18.47 -13.40
N CYS A 104 -3.31 -18.43 -14.07
CA CYS A 104 -2.00 -18.58 -13.46
C CYS A 104 -1.15 -17.34 -13.71
N LYS A 105 -0.16 -17.13 -12.83
CA LYS A 105 0.86 -16.12 -13.00
C LYS A 105 2.14 -16.79 -13.50
N ASN A 106 2.66 -16.34 -14.61
CA ASN A 106 3.99 -16.71 -15.05
C ASN A 106 5.03 -16.00 -14.16
N MET A 107 5.95 -16.74 -13.59
CA MET A 107 6.93 -16.20 -12.64
C MET A 107 8.06 -15.42 -13.30
N ASP A 108 8.32 -15.66 -14.60
CA ASP A 108 9.41 -14.99 -15.33
C ASP A 108 9.00 -13.56 -15.73
N ASN A 109 7.83 -13.40 -16.37
CA ASN A 109 7.35 -12.11 -16.86
C ASN A 109 6.28 -11.46 -15.98
N LYS A 110 5.87 -12.15 -14.90
CA LYS A 110 4.88 -11.66 -13.92
C LYS A 110 3.51 -11.31 -14.51
N THR A 111 3.11 -11.91 -15.66
CA THR A 111 1.81 -11.68 -16.26
C THR A 111 0.85 -12.84 -16.03
N TYR A 112 -0.45 -12.58 -16.15
CA TYR A 112 -1.48 -13.61 -16.04
C TYR A 112 -1.70 -14.32 -17.38
N TYR A 113 -2.05 -15.60 -17.28
CA TYR A 113 -2.44 -16.47 -18.40
C TYR A 113 -3.55 -17.41 -17.96
N PHE A 114 -4.32 -17.94 -18.90
CA PHE A 114 -5.20 -19.06 -18.57
C PHE A 114 -4.38 -20.31 -18.25
N ILE A 115 -4.83 -21.09 -17.27
CA ILE A 115 -4.16 -22.34 -16.85
C ILE A 115 -4.11 -23.32 -18.04
N ASP A 116 -5.18 -23.36 -18.85
CA ASP A 116 -5.30 -24.24 -20.01
C ASP A 116 -4.29 -23.92 -21.14
N ASP A 117 -3.68 -22.73 -21.13
CA ASP A 117 -2.64 -22.35 -22.10
C ASP A 117 -1.31 -23.09 -21.87
N GLY A 118 -1.17 -23.86 -20.78
CA GLY A 118 0.01 -24.68 -20.49
C GLY A 118 1.31 -23.87 -20.34
N VAL A 119 1.25 -22.73 -19.71
CA VAL A 119 2.37 -21.77 -19.61
C VAL A 119 3.50 -22.33 -18.73
N PRO A 120 4.74 -22.44 -19.23
CA PRO A 120 5.88 -22.83 -18.41
C PRO A 120 6.06 -21.89 -17.22
N ASN A 121 6.45 -22.43 -16.04
CA ASN A 121 6.62 -21.66 -14.80
C ASN A 121 5.36 -20.88 -14.34
N GLY A 122 4.16 -21.30 -14.79
CA GLY A 122 2.88 -20.74 -14.36
C GLY A 122 2.46 -21.31 -13.00
N ILE A 123 2.21 -20.43 -12.01
CA ILE A 123 1.63 -20.82 -10.72
C ILE A 123 0.17 -20.36 -10.68
N PRO A 124 -0.82 -21.26 -10.42
CA PRO A 124 -2.21 -20.86 -10.26
C PRO A 124 -2.37 -19.75 -9.24
N LEU A 125 -3.18 -18.73 -9.52
CA LEU A 125 -3.35 -17.57 -8.63
C LEU A 125 -3.88 -17.97 -7.25
N VAL A 126 -4.70 -19.01 -7.18
CA VAL A 126 -5.20 -19.57 -5.90
C VAL A 126 -4.10 -20.20 -5.05
N ASP A 127 -3.05 -20.73 -5.68
CA ASP A 127 -1.91 -21.31 -4.95
C ASP A 127 -0.95 -20.23 -4.48
N LEU A 128 -0.87 -19.10 -5.19
CA LEU A 128 -0.14 -17.91 -4.73
C LEU A 128 -0.74 -17.33 -3.44
N ASP A 129 -2.06 -17.39 -3.27
CA ASP A 129 -2.70 -16.97 -2.01
C ASP A 129 -2.27 -17.86 -0.84
N LYS A 130 -2.22 -19.18 -1.05
CA LYS A 130 -1.73 -20.11 -0.03
C LYS A 130 -0.28 -19.84 0.35
N ILE A 131 0.58 -19.61 -0.65
CA ILE A 131 1.99 -19.26 -0.43
C ILE A 131 2.08 -17.96 0.39
N ARG A 132 1.28 -16.95 0.04
CA ARG A 132 1.21 -15.67 0.76
C ARG A 132 0.74 -15.84 2.21
N GLU A 133 -0.31 -16.65 2.44
CA GLU A 133 -0.78 -16.97 3.80
C GLU A 133 0.27 -17.73 4.60
N GLU A 134 0.99 -18.66 3.98
CA GLU A 134 2.09 -19.39 4.63
C GLU A 134 3.27 -18.46 4.97
N GLU A 135 3.60 -17.50 4.10
CA GLU A 135 4.63 -16.50 4.38
C GLU A 135 4.25 -15.59 5.55
N LEU A 136 3.02 -15.07 5.56
CA LEU A 136 2.48 -14.30 6.68
C LEU A 136 2.47 -15.09 7.99
N ASN A 137 2.09 -16.37 7.94
CA ASN A 137 2.11 -17.24 9.11
C ASN A 137 3.54 -17.54 9.57
N LYS A 138 4.51 -17.67 8.64
CA LYS A 138 5.93 -17.85 8.96
C LYS A 138 6.55 -16.56 9.55
N GLU A 139 6.19 -15.40 9.02
CA GLU A 139 6.60 -14.10 9.60
C GLU A 139 6.01 -13.91 10.98
N ASN A 140 4.72 -14.16 11.15
CA ASN A 140 4.06 -14.11 12.46
C ASN A 140 4.60 -15.15 13.42
N SER A 141 4.95 -16.37 12.94
CA SER A 141 5.57 -17.42 13.75
C SER A 141 7.03 -17.11 14.08
N LYS A 142 7.80 -16.49 13.17
CA LYS A 142 9.15 -15.99 13.44
C LYS A 142 9.12 -14.85 14.44
N ASN A 143 8.17 -13.93 14.31
CA ASN A 143 7.96 -12.86 15.29
C ASN A 143 7.52 -13.41 16.65
N ASN A 144 6.67 -14.45 16.69
CA ASN A 144 6.28 -15.13 17.91
C ASN A 144 7.40 -16.03 18.48
N LEU A 145 8.21 -16.70 17.63
CA LEU A 145 9.37 -17.48 18.04
C LEU A 145 10.56 -16.59 18.42
N ALA A 146 10.69 -15.43 17.78
CA ALA A 146 11.62 -14.40 18.20
C ALA A 146 11.19 -13.87 19.58
N LYS A 147 9.91 -13.51 19.76
CA LYS A 147 9.36 -13.16 21.08
C LYS A 147 9.57 -14.26 22.12
N GLN A 148 9.30 -15.54 21.79
CA GLN A 148 9.50 -16.67 22.73
C GLN A 148 10.97 -17.05 22.96
N LYS A 149 11.89 -16.79 22.00
CA LYS A 149 13.33 -16.99 22.17
C LYS A 149 13.98 -15.80 22.86
N GLU A 150 13.47 -14.59 22.64
CA GLU A 150 13.84 -13.39 23.37
C GLU A 150 13.37 -13.49 24.83
N GLU A 151 12.13 -13.91 25.08
CA GLU A 151 11.63 -14.17 26.46
C GLU A 151 12.47 -15.18 27.27
N LYS A 152 13.26 -16.07 26.62
CA LYS A 152 14.15 -17.02 27.30
C LYS A 152 15.62 -16.58 27.35
N LYS A 153 16.03 -15.53 26.66
CA LYS A 153 17.43 -15.09 26.59
C LYS A 153 17.69 -13.69 27.14
N ASN A 154 16.65 -12.87 27.29
CA ASN A 154 16.76 -11.43 27.58
C ASN A 154 16.06 -10.98 28.87
N THR A 155 16.01 -11.80 29.91
CA THR A 155 15.45 -11.37 31.21
C THR A 155 16.25 -10.26 31.90
N VAL A 156 17.27 -9.69 31.27
CA VAL A 156 18.08 -8.61 31.87
C VAL A 156 18.16 -7.33 31.04
N ASN A 157 17.91 -7.36 29.69
CA ASN A 157 18.11 -6.17 28.82
C ASN A 157 16.85 -5.57 28.19
N GLU A 158 15.74 -6.28 28.06
CA GLU A 158 14.51 -5.74 27.41
C GLU A 158 13.78 -4.73 28.27
N SER A 159 13.77 -4.92 29.59
CA SER A 159 13.14 -3.98 30.51
C SER A 159 13.83 -2.60 30.51
N GLU A 160 15.12 -2.54 30.20
CA GLU A 160 15.89 -1.30 30.14
C GLU A 160 15.67 -0.58 28.80
N ILE A 161 15.54 -1.30 27.68
CA ILE A 161 15.28 -0.73 26.35
C ILE A 161 13.84 -0.21 26.24
N ASP A 162 12.86 -0.96 26.72
CA ASP A 162 11.45 -0.52 26.73
C ASP A 162 11.25 0.67 27.68
N GLU A 163 11.97 0.70 28.81
CA GLU A 163 11.96 1.85 29.72
C GLU A 163 12.63 3.07 29.10
N GLU A 164 13.69 2.91 28.32
CA GLU A 164 14.38 4.01 27.64
C GLU A 164 13.50 4.61 26.53
N ILE A 165 12.92 3.78 25.67
CA ILE A 165 11.98 4.20 24.61
C ILE A 165 10.78 4.93 25.23
N LYS A 166 10.25 4.43 26.34
CA LYS A 166 9.15 5.06 27.04
C LYS A 166 9.55 6.40 27.66
N LYS A 167 10.74 6.51 28.23
CA LYS A 167 11.28 7.78 28.75
C LYS A 167 11.46 8.81 27.64
N GLN A 168 12.02 8.40 26.50
CA GLN A 168 12.17 9.25 25.32
C GLN A 168 10.81 9.74 24.81
N PHE A 169 9.82 8.85 24.69
CA PHE A 169 8.47 9.22 24.32
C PHE A 169 7.83 10.19 25.33
N ASP A 170 8.00 9.97 26.61
CA ASP A 170 7.45 10.87 27.65
C ASP A 170 8.03 12.28 27.53
N VAL A 171 9.30 12.44 27.17
CA VAL A 171 9.91 13.75 26.88
C VAL A 171 9.21 14.44 25.70
N LEU A 172 8.96 13.73 24.59
CA LEU A 172 8.23 14.25 23.43
C LEU A 172 6.78 14.60 23.81
N TRP A 173 6.13 13.69 24.51
CA TRP A 173 4.75 13.87 24.94
C TRP A 173 4.58 15.06 25.88
N ASP A 174 5.57 15.34 26.73
CA ASP A 174 5.52 16.48 27.64
C ASP A 174 5.66 17.83 26.95
N LYS A 175 6.35 17.89 25.82
CA LYS A 175 6.43 19.07 24.94
C LYS A 175 5.13 19.33 24.18
N TYR A 176 4.36 18.27 23.87
CA TYR A 176 3.18 18.39 23.01
C TYR A 176 2.04 19.14 23.70
N SER A 177 1.45 20.14 23.01
CA SER A 177 0.45 21.04 23.61
C SER A 177 -0.97 20.43 23.68
N LYS A 178 -1.37 19.56 22.74
CA LYS A 178 -2.71 18.94 22.69
C LYS A 178 -2.62 17.42 22.94
N LYS A 179 -2.41 17.06 24.21
CA LYS A 179 -2.14 15.71 24.70
C LYS A 179 -3.36 14.78 24.65
N ILE A 180 -3.81 14.39 23.45
CA ILE A 180 -4.95 13.47 23.25
C ILE A 180 -4.46 12.21 22.54
N GLY A 181 -4.79 11.01 23.10
CA GLY A 181 -4.47 9.71 22.52
C GLY A 181 -3.05 9.22 22.84
N LYS A 182 -2.60 9.33 24.12
CA LYS A 182 -1.22 8.98 24.55
C LYS A 182 -0.84 7.54 24.20
N ALA A 183 -1.73 6.56 24.41
CA ALA A 183 -1.43 5.16 24.15
C ALA A 183 -1.23 4.86 22.65
N GLU A 184 -2.07 5.46 21.81
CA GLU A 184 -1.97 5.36 20.34
C GLU A 184 -0.68 6.05 19.84
N ALA A 185 -0.38 7.25 20.34
CA ALA A 185 0.85 7.98 20.02
C ALA A 185 2.12 7.19 20.42
N LEU A 186 2.12 6.51 21.59
CA LEU A 186 3.23 5.66 22.02
C LEU A 186 3.43 4.47 21.07
N ASN A 187 2.34 3.84 20.62
CA ASN A 187 2.44 2.73 19.66
C ASN A 187 3.05 3.21 18.34
N CYS A 188 2.58 4.35 17.80
CA CYS A 188 3.14 4.93 16.57
C CYS A 188 4.62 5.34 16.74
N TYR A 189 5.00 5.88 17.91
CA TYR A 189 6.40 6.18 18.23
C TYR A 189 7.27 4.91 18.23
N ASN A 190 6.80 3.82 18.87
CA ASN A 190 7.52 2.55 18.88
C ASN A 190 7.69 1.98 17.46
N GLU A 191 6.64 2.07 16.63
CA GLU A 191 6.71 1.67 15.22
C GLU A 191 7.75 2.50 14.46
N ALA A 192 7.77 3.81 14.64
CA ALA A 192 8.75 4.71 14.01
C ALA A 192 10.20 4.38 14.42
N ILE A 193 10.45 4.10 15.70
CA ILE A 193 11.78 3.67 16.17
C ILE A 193 12.19 2.33 15.52
N GLN A 194 11.27 1.38 15.37
CA GLN A 194 11.52 0.10 14.69
C GLN A 194 11.76 0.27 13.19
N GLU A 195 11.16 1.26 12.56
CA GLU A 195 11.39 1.64 11.15
C GLU A 195 12.71 2.39 10.93
N GLY A 196 13.43 2.73 12.02
CA GLY A 196 14.76 3.32 11.95
C GLY A 196 14.83 4.83 12.18
N TYR A 197 13.70 5.48 12.53
CA TYR A 197 13.74 6.88 12.95
C TYR A 197 14.43 7.00 14.32
N SER A 198 15.30 8.01 14.46
CA SER A 198 15.91 8.28 15.75
C SER A 198 15.04 9.22 16.59
N PHE A 199 15.20 9.15 17.91
CA PHE A 199 14.59 10.10 18.84
C PHE A 199 14.87 11.57 18.43
N ASP A 200 16.11 11.86 17.99
CA ASP A 200 16.53 13.21 17.64
C ASP A 200 15.77 13.76 16.43
N VAL A 201 15.51 12.93 15.40
CA VAL A 201 14.74 13.30 14.22
C VAL A 201 13.30 13.64 14.60
N ILE A 202 12.65 12.79 15.39
CA ILE A 202 11.27 12.99 15.82
C ILE A 202 11.17 14.22 16.75
N ASN A 203 12.13 14.39 17.66
CA ASN A 203 12.19 15.54 18.55
C ASN A 203 12.40 16.85 17.80
N GLN A 204 13.29 16.87 16.79
CA GLN A 204 13.50 18.05 15.95
C GLN A 204 12.24 18.42 15.16
N GLY A 205 11.55 17.45 14.57
CA GLY A 205 10.28 17.67 13.87
C GLY A 205 9.20 18.21 14.80
N LEU A 206 9.15 17.72 16.05
CA LEU A 206 8.23 18.24 17.06
C LEU A 206 8.57 19.70 17.45
N ASP A 207 9.84 20.01 17.65
CA ASP A 207 10.29 21.38 17.98
C ASP A 207 9.96 22.36 16.83
N ASN A 208 10.12 21.93 15.56
CA ASN A 208 9.72 22.69 14.38
C ASN A 208 8.20 22.92 14.33
N TYR A 209 7.40 21.88 14.61
CA TYR A 209 5.95 22.01 14.65
C TYR A 209 5.47 22.95 15.75
N ILE A 210 6.05 22.89 16.94
CA ILE A 210 5.72 23.79 18.06
C ILE A 210 6.07 25.25 17.67
N LYS A 211 7.24 25.47 17.10
CA LYS A 211 7.63 26.78 16.57
C LYS A 211 6.64 27.33 15.54
N TYR A 212 6.21 26.46 14.59
CA TYR A 212 5.23 26.81 13.57
C TYR A 212 3.89 27.24 14.20
N ILE A 213 3.40 26.49 15.22
CA ILE A 213 2.19 26.82 15.97
C ILE A 213 2.31 28.20 16.63
N ASP A 214 3.42 28.44 17.32
CA ASP A 214 3.64 29.67 18.07
C ASP A 214 3.77 30.88 17.14
N LEU A 215 4.54 30.75 16.04
CA LEU A 215 4.74 31.83 15.07
C LEU A 215 3.44 32.22 14.34
N ASN A 216 2.61 31.24 14.04
CA ASN A 216 1.34 31.48 13.33
C ASN A 216 0.15 31.74 14.25
N GLY A 217 0.35 31.73 15.56
CA GLY A 217 -0.70 31.98 16.56
C GLY A 217 -1.86 30.99 16.46
N ILE A 218 -1.57 29.70 16.14
CA ILE A 218 -2.59 28.68 15.93
C ILE A 218 -3.30 28.38 17.24
N GLU A 219 -4.63 28.59 17.28
CA GLU A 219 -5.44 28.32 18.46
C GLU A 219 -5.45 26.83 18.79
N LYS A 220 -5.52 26.49 20.07
CA LYS A 220 -5.42 25.12 20.59
C LYS A 220 -6.42 24.14 19.97
N GLU A 221 -7.56 24.61 19.51
CA GLU A 221 -8.59 23.79 18.87
C GLU A 221 -8.13 23.28 17.49
N TYR A 222 -7.32 24.05 16.75
CA TYR A 222 -6.82 23.71 15.42
C TYR A 222 -5.50 22.92 15.45
N ILE A 223 -4.84 22.82 16.61
CA ILE A 223 -3.65 21.97 16.76
C ILE A 223 -4.04 20.51 16.59
N LYS A 224 -3.27 19.73 15.82
CA LYS A 224 -3.48 18.26 15.68
C LYS A 224 -3.49 17.60 17.06
N LYS A 225 -4.26 16.53 17.24
CA LYS A 225 -4.16 15.69 18.44
C LYS A 225 -2.80 15.01 18.47
N GLY A 226 -2.26 14.73 19.66
CA GLY A 226 -0.97 14.04 19.77
C GLY A 226 -0.95 12.71 19.00
N ALA A 227 -1.98 11.85 19.17
CA ALA A 227 -2.09 10.61 18.41
C ALA A 227 -2.01 10.85 16.90
N THR A 228 -2.74 11.82 16.37
CA THR A 228 -2.76 12.15 14.94
C THR A 228 -1.40 12.66 14.44
N TRP A 229 -0.69 13.45 15.26
CA TRP A 229 0.62 13.97 14.89
C TRP A 229 1.66 12.84 14.75
N PHE A 230 1.62 11.85 15.67
CA PHE A 230 2.49 10.67 15.60
C PHE A 230 2.08 9.70 14.50
N SER A 231 0.77 9.45 14.28
CA SER A 231 0.28 8.53 13.24
C SER A 231 0.50 9.03 11.82
N ASP A 232 0.51 10.35 11.63
CA ASP A 232 0.72 10.97 10.32
C ASP A 232 2.19 11.23 10.01
N TYR A 233 3.14 10.84 10.90
CA TYR A 233 4.58 11.06 10.75
C TYR A 233 4.93 12.53 10.53
N CYS A 234 4.27 13.44 11.25
CA CYS A 234 4.39 14.89 11.04
C CYS A 234 5.78 15.47 11.36
N TRP A 235 6.72 14.70 11.84
CA TRP A 235 8.13 15.11 11.95
C TRP A 235 8.85 15.18 10.59
N GLU A 236 8.26 14.64 9.52
CA GLU A 236 8.74 14.76 8.15
C GLU A 236 8.19 15.99 7.44
N ASP A 237 7.21 16.69 8.04
CA ASP A 237 6.63 17.90 7.46
C ASP A 237 7.66 19.04 7.48
N GLU A 238 7.82 19.73 6.35
CA GLU A 238 8.61 20.97 6.27
C GLU A 238 7.71 22.16 6.63
N TYR A 239 8.12 22.93 7.63
CA TYR A 239 7.44 24.16 8.05
C TYR A 239 8.24 25.34 7.55
N ASP A 240 7.77 26.03 6.50
CA ASP A 240 8.43 27.20 5.92
C ASP A 240 8.43 28.36 6.90
N ASP A 241 9.63 28.82 7.27
CA ASP A 241 9.86 30.07 8.05
C ASP A 241 9.60 31.36 7.22
N ASP A 242 9.23 31.24 5.92
CA ASP A 242 9.27 32.32 4.93
C ASP A 242 7.99 33.16 4.79
N ILE A 243 7.03 33.11 5.71
CA ILE A 243 5.79 33.91 5.56
C ILE A 243 5.88 35.34 6.16
N PHE A 244 6.99 35.77 6.75
CA PHE A 244 7.13 37.11 7.28
C PHE A 244 8.39 37.85 6.80
N ASN A 245 8.48 38.13 5.49
CA ASN A 245 9.23 39.20 4.92
C ASN A 245 8.29 40.13 4.12
N PHE A 246 7.49 40.90 4.82
CA PHE A 246 6.87 42.13 4.30
C PHE A 246 7.11 43.28 5.28
#